data_353ed60044cc59f3c2e77806f3744df1
#
_entry.id   353ed60044cc59f3c2e77806f3744df1
#
_cell.length_a   1.000
_cell.length_b   1.000
_cell.length_c   1.000
_cell.angle_alpha   90.00
_cell.angle_beta   90.00
_cell.angle_gamma   90.00
#
_symmetry.space_group_name_H-M   'P 1'
#
loop_
_entity.id
_entity.type
_entity.pdbx_description
1 polymer ?
#
loop_
_entity_poly.entity_id
_entity_poly.type
_entity_poly.pdbx_seq_one_letter_code
_entity_poly.pdbx_strand_id
1 'polypeptide(L)'
;GLVGSEMCIRDRDTYGLLSEMLNADANTLGDFLSAPVNITTEQVYAVKSYGTSASPFYTILALWFGGLILVAIMHTPVHPAPDIPADAKRYEKFFGRYFIFFAVGQLQALLITLGNLLYIGIQCYHPFLYWVACAFSSFVFTFFMYSLTVAFGNIGEALGIVLLVIQVAGSGGTFPIEVLPNAYQIIYRFLLF
;
A
#
# COMPACT_ATOMS: atom_id res chain seq x y z
N GLY A 1 7.16 -50.20 -33.13
CA GLY A 1 8.13 -50.84 -32.22
C GLY A 1 8.80 -49.85 -31.24
N LEU A 2 8.90 -48.56 -31.58
CA LEU A 2 9.60 -47.57 -30.77
C LEU A 2 8.78 -46.95 -29.64
N VAL A 3 7.46 -46.83 -29.80
CA VAL A 3 6.58 -46.21 -28.82
C VAL A 3 6.40 -47.08 -27.56
N GLY A 4 6.47 -48.40 -27.69
CA GLY A 4 6.36 -49.31 -26.56
C GLY A 4 7.61 -49.37 -25.67
N SER A 5 8.78 -49.08 -26.20
CA SER A 5 10.04 -49.06 -25.43
C SER A 5 10.20 -47.81 -24.60
N GLU A 6 9.78 -46.65 -25.10
CA GLU A 6 9.84 -45.41 -24.34
C GLU A 6 8.83 -45.38 -23.18
N MET A 7 7.65 -46.00 -23.37
CA MET A 7 6.65 -46.14 -22.32
C MET A 7 7.11 -47.05 -21.19
N CYS A 8 7.78 -48.18 -21.53
CA CYS A 8 8.37 -49.08 -20.54
C CYS A 8 9.55 -48.47 -19.77
N ILE A 9 10.36 -47.63 -20.40
CA ILE A 9 11.49 -46.97 -19.73
C ILE A 9 10.94 -45.95 -18.74
N ARG A 10 9.94 -45.18 -19.14
CA ARG A 10 9.31 -44.16 -18.29
C ARG A 10 8.57 -44.74 -17.10
N ASP A 11 7.88 -45.88 -17.27
CA ASP A 11 7.26 -46.61 -16.19
C ASP A 11 8.31 -47.19 -15.22
N ARG A 12 9.41 -47.69 -15.72
CA ARG A 12 10.50 -48.26 -14.89
C ARG A 12 11.18 -47.22 -14.01
N ASP A 13 11.38 -46.00 -14.54
CA ASP A 13 11.91 -44.87 -13.76
C ASP A 13 10.90 -44.40 -12.71
N THR A 14 9.63 -44.42 -13.04
CA THR A 14 8.55 -44.06 -12.09
C THR A 14 8.40 -45.10 -10.97
N TYR A 15 8.48 -46.39 -11.32
CA TYR A 15 8.48 -47.47 -10.31
C TYR A 15 9.74 -47.49 -9.48
N GLY A 16 10.91 -47.12 -10.03
CA GLY A 16 12.16 -46.94 -9.30
C GLY A 16 12.05 -45.84 -8.26
N LEU A 17 11.56 -44.67 -8.67
CA LEU A 17 11.31 -43.55 -7.77
C LEU A 17 10.27 -43.86 -6.70
N LEU A 18 9.19 -44.57 -7.06
CA LEU A 18 8.15 -44.96 -6.10
C LEU A 18 8.69 -45.99 -5.06
N SER A 19 9.51 -46.94 -5.48
CA SER A 19 10.13 -47.91 -4.58
C SER A 19 11.18 -47.27 -3.66
N GLU A 20 11.88 -46.30 -4.13
CA GLU A 20 12.85 -45.52 -3.34
C GLU A 20 12.14 -44.63 -2.32
N MET A 21 11.00 -44.02 -2.69
CA MET A 21 10.14 -43.26 -1.78
C MET A 21 9.46 -44.14 -0.74
N LEU A 22 9.06 -45.35 -1.09
CA LEU A 22 8.46 -46.32 -0.16
C LEU A 22 9.46 -46.92 0.84
N ASN A 23 10.73 -46.98 0.47
CA ASN A 23 11.83 -47.40 1.33
C ASN A 23 12.51 -46.27 2.09
N ALA A 24 12.16 -45.01 1.79
CA ALA A 24 12.64 -43.86 2.53
C ALA A 24 12.13 -43.94 3.98
N ASP A 25 13.04 -43.71 4.93
CA ASP A 25 12.69 -43.63 6.34
C ASP A 25 11.55 -42.58 6.54
N ALA A 26 10.59 -42.88 7.40
CA ALA A 26 9.43 -42.04 7.67
C ALA A 26 9.81 -40.59 8.02
N ASN A 27 10.99 -40.38 8.59
CA ASN A 27 11.53 -39.06 8.88
C ASN A 27 11.93 -38.29 7.60
N THR A 28 12.59 -38.97 6.65
CA THR A 28 12.99 -38.38 5.36
C THR A 28 11.78 -38.03 4.51
N LEU A 29 10.74 -38.85 4.52
CA LEU A 29 9.47 -38.59 3.85
C LEU A 29 8.70 -37.46 4.53
N GLY A 30 8.73 -37.39 5.86
CA GLY A 30 8.17 -36.32 6.66
C GLY A 30 8.84 -34.98 6.37
N ASP A 31 10.16 -34.94 6.29
CA ASP A 31 10.94 -33.76 5.95
C ASP A 31 10.68 -33.26 4.50
N PHE A 32 10.59 -34.21 3.57
CA PHE A 32 10.26 -33.87 2.16
C PHE A 32 8.83 -33.35 2.00
N LEU A 33 7.85 -33.92 2.71
CA LEU A 33 6.46 -33.47 2.68
C LEU A 33 6.24 -32.19 3.46
N SER A 34 7.03 -31.92 4.50
CA SER A 34 6.95 -30.68 5.27
C SER A 34 7.59 -29.48 4.56
N ALA A 35 8.62 -29.72 3.74
CA ALA A 35 9.32 -28.69 2.99
C ALA A 35 9.73 -29.20 1.59
N PRO A 36 8.75 -29.36 0.66
CA PRO A 36 9.01 -29.93 -0.68
C PRO A 36 9.87 -28.99 -1.56
N VAL A 37 10.06 -27.74 -1.13
CA VAL A 37 10.87 -26.76 -1.80
C VAL A 37 11.84 -26.14 -0.79
N ASN A 38 13.13 -26.23 -1.08
CA ASN A 38 14.13 -25.54 -0.27
C ASN A 38 14.21 -24.09 -0.73
N ILE A 39 13.50 -23.18 -0.01
CA ILE A 39 13.48 -21.76 -0.32
C ILE A 39 14.71 -21.12 0.30
N THR A 40 15.72 -20.83 -0.53
CA THR A 40 16.87 -20.03 -0.11
C THR A 40 16.49 -18.56 -0.25
N THR A 41 16.16 -17.90 0.87
CA THR A 41 15.84 -16.49 0.88
C THR A 41 17.13 -15.68 1.02
N GLU A 42 17.57 -15.06 -0.06
CA GLU A 42 18.69 -14.13 -0.03
C GLU A 42 18.12 -12.72 0.24
N GLN A 43 18.34 -12.21 1.44
CA GLN A 43 17.89 -10.87 1.82
C GLN A 43 18.82 -9.80 1.26
N VAL A 44 18.39 -9.10 0.22
CA VAL A 44 19.14 -7.95 -0.35
C VAL A 44 19.23 -6.81 0.67
N TYR A 45 18.18 -6.61 1.45
CA TYR A 45 18.13 -5.67 2.57
C TYR A 45 17.67 -6.39 3.83
N ALA A 46 18.50 -6.37 4.86
CA ALA A 46 18.19 -6.99 6.15
C ALA A 46 17.13 -6.17 6.91
N VAL A 47 15.85 -6.57 6.79
CA VAL A 47 14.75 -5.98 7.53
C VAL A 47 14.36 -6.93 8.66
N LYS A 48 14.43 -6.47 9.92
CA LYS A 48 14.20 -7.33 11.09
C LYS A 48 12.76 -7.82 11.23
N SER A 49 11.79 -7.09 10.67
CA SER A 49 10.38 -7.46 10.79
C SER A 49 9.59 -7.10 9.53
N TYR A 50 8.59 -7.90 9.22
CA TYR A 50 7.64 -7.63 8.14
C TYR A 50 6.93 -6.27 8.33
N GLY A 51 6.65 -5.88 9.58
CA GLY A 51 6.06 -4.58 9.89
C GLY A 51 6.90 -3.40 9.42
N THR A 52 8.23 -3.49 9.52
CA THR A 52 9.14 -2.45 9.00
C THR A 52 9.10 -2.38 7.48
N SER A 53 9.05 -3.53 6.79
CA SER A 53 8.99 -3.60 5.32
C SER A 53 7.67 -3.04 4.77
N ALA A 54 6.55 -3.37 5.39
CA ALA A 54 5.22 -2.98 4.95
C ALA A 54 4.81 -1.56 5.41
N SER A 55 5.48 -1.01 6.43
CA SER A 55 5.14 0.27 7.04
C SER A 55 5.05 1.45 6.07
N PRO A 56 5.95 1.65 5.09
CA PRO A 56 5.86 2.79 4.17
C PRO A 56 4.54 2.77 3.38
N PHE A 57 4.17 1.62 2.86
CA PHE A 57 2.93 1.45 2.09
C PHE A 57 1.70 1.77 2.94
N TYR A 58 1.57 1.13 4.11
CA TYR A 58 0.40 1.36 4.99
C TYR A 58 0.35 2.77 5.57
N THR A 59 1.50 3.40 5.80
CA THR A 59 1.57 4.79 6.25
C THR A 59 1.01 5.76 5.21
N ILE A 60 1.43 5.64 3.96
CA ILE A 60 0.92 6.47 2.86
C ILE A 60 -0.56 6.22 2.62
N LEU A 61 -0.99 4.96 2.65
CA LEU A 61 -2.39 4.58 2.55
C LEU A 61 -3.24 5.22 3.67
N ALA A 62 -2.77 5.17 4.92
CA ALA A 62 -3.46 5.76 6.07
C ALA A 62 -3.57 7.28 5.97
N LEU A 63 -2.52 7.96 5.48
CA LEU A 63 -2.52 9.41 5.27
C LEU A 63 -3.52 9.82 4.17
N TRP A 64 -3.58 9.08 3.07
CA TRP A 64 -4.55 9.34 2.01
C TRP A 64 -5.98 9.10 2.49
N PHE A 65 -6.24 7.94 3.09
CA PHE A 65 -7.55 7.59 3.61
C PHE A 65 -8.05 8.58 4.66
N GLY A 66 -7.16 9.04 5.52
CA GLY A 66 -7.48 10.07 6.49
C GLY A 66 -7.83 11.43 5.88
N GLY A 67 -7.12 11.84 4.83
CA GLY A 67 -7.48 13.03 4.04
C GLY A 67 -8.87 12.91 3.40
N LEU A 68 -9.22 11.72 2.92
CA LEU A 68 -10.53 11.42 2.35
C LEU A 68 -11.65 11.48 3.42
N ILE A 69 -11.44 10.83 4.56
CA ILE A 69 -12.40 10.90 5.68
C ILE A 69 -12.58 12.33 6.16
N LEU A 70 -11.49 13.10 6.21
CA LEU A 70 -11.52 14.48 6.66
C LEU A 70 -12.45 15.35 5.79
N VAL A 71 -12.38 15.22 4.46
CA VAL A 71 -13.29 15.96 3.57
C VAL A 71 -14.72 15.43 3.61
N ALA A 72 -14.92 14.13 3.84
CA ALA A 72 -16.24 13.52 3.97
C ALA A 72 -16.98 13.97 5.25
N ILE A 73 -16.26 14.14 6.37
CA ILE A 73 -16.85 14.55 7.66
C ILE A 73 -16.99 16.06 7.73
N MET A 74 -15.98 16.80 7.29
CA MET A 74 -15.95 18.25 7.35
C MET A 74 -16.55 18.85 6.09
N HIS A 75 -17.69 19.51 6.20
CA HIS A 75 -18.31 20.21 5.08
C HIS A 75 -17.34 21.22 4.45
N THR A 76 -16.98 20.97 3.20
CA THR A 76 -16.09 21.85 2.41
C THR A 76 -16.74 23.17 1.97
N PRO A 77 -18.07 23.24 1.68
CA PRO A 77 -18.69 24.51 1.30
C PRO A 77 -18.65 25.52 2.43
N VAL A 78 -18.19 26.73 2.11
CA VAL A 78 -18.24 27.86 3.02
C VAL A 78 -19.65 28.42 2.96
N HIS A 79 -20.45 28.20 4.02
CA HIS A 79 -21.76 28.85 4.15
C HIS A 79 -21.55 30.34 4.39
N PRO A 80 -22.38 31.23 3.80
CA PRO A 80 -22.33 32.65 4.09
C PRO A 80 -22.64 32.86 5.58
N ALA A 81 -21.61 33.18 6.34
CA ALA A 81 -21.75 33.55 7.75
C ALA A 81 -21.73 35.08 7.87
N PRO A 82 -22.48 35.68 8.82
CA PRO A 82 -22.54 37.12 8.97
C PRO A 82 -21.18 37.77 9.28
N ASP A 83 -20.23 36.97 9.79
CA ASP A 83 -18.88 37.43 10.15
C ASP A 83 -17.89 37.44 8.97
N ILE A 84 -18.29 36.95 7.80
CA ILE A 84 -17.42 36.96 6.62
C ILE A 84 -17.68 38.25 5.84
N PRO A 85 -16.66 39.13 5.65
CA PRO A 85 -16.82 40.31 4.86
C PRO A 85 -17.34 39.95 3.46
N ALA A 86 -18.38 40.66 3.01
CA ALA A 86 -18.97 40.45 1.68
C ALA A 86 -17.94 40.62 0.54
N ASP A 87 -16.88 41.36 0.81
CA ASP A 87 -15.79 41.70 -0.14
C ASP A 87 -14.60 40.71 -0.07
N ALA A 88 -14.68 39.64 0.75
CA ALA A 88 -13.63 38.63 0.88
C ALA A 88 -13.42 37.89 -0.45
N LYS A 89 -12.20 37.92 -0.94
CA LYS A 89 -11.81 37.29 -2.20
C LYS A 89 -11.94 35.77 -2.12
N ARG A 90 -12.19 35.11 -3.25
CA ARG A 90 -12.41 33.65 -3.30
C ARG A 90 -11.24 32.85 -2.73
N TYR A 91 -10.00 33.28 -2.98
CA TYR A 91 -8.82 32.61 -2.47
C TYR A 91 -8.68 32.73 -0.94
N GLU A 92 -9.10 33.83 -0.34
CA GLU A 92 -9.09 34.00 1.13
C GLU A 92 -10.03 33.02 1.81
N LYS A 93 -11.23 32.84 1.24
CA LYS A 93 -12.21 31.85 1.72
C LYS A 93 -11.69 30.42 1.56
N PHE A 94 -11.02 30.13 0.43
CA PHE A 94 -10.44 28.84 0.13
C PHE A 94 -9.32 28.47 1.13
N PHE A 95 -8.31 29.33 1.27
CA PHE A 95 -7.18 29.07 2.15
C PHE A 95 -7.56 29.16 3.64
N GLY A 96 -8.43 30.07 4.02
CA GLY A 96 -8.92 30.16 5.40
C GLY A 96 -9.61 28.88 5.85
N ARG A 97 -10.43 28.27 4.99
CA ARG A 97 -11.05 26.98 5.26
C ARG A 97 -10.05 25.84 5.21
N TYR A 98 -9.15 25.82 4.22
CA TYR A 98 -8.12 24.80 4.10
C TYR A 98 -7.21 24.73 5.31
N PHE A 99 -6.95 25.83 6.00
CA PHE A 99 -6.07 25.84 7.19
C PHE A 99 -6.53 24.84 8.27
N ILE A 100 -7.84 24.66 8.45
CA ILE A 100 -8.39 23.69 9.40
C ILE A 100 -8.06 22.26 8.92
N PHE A 101 -8.25 21.97 7.63
CA PHE A 101 -7.91 20.66 7.05
C PHE A 101 -6.41 20.39 7.17
N PHE A 102 -5.59 21.37 6.92
CA PHE A 102 -4.14 21.29 7.12
C PHE A 102 -3.79 20.96 8.58
N ALA A 103 -4.34 21.68 9.55
CA ALA A 103 -4.03 21.46 10.95
C ALA A 103 -4.40 20.04 11.42
N VAL A 104 -5.59 19.57 11.05
CA VAL A 104 -6.04 18.21 11.39
C VAL A 104 -5.22 17.15 10.64
N GLY A 105 -4.89 17.36 9.38
CA GLY A 105 -4.01 16.49 8.60
C GLY A 105 -2.60 16.38 9.19
N GLN A 106 -2.03 17.48 9.70
CA GLN A 106 -0.72 17.46 10.38
C GLN A 106 -0.78 16.70 11.71
N LEU A 107 -1.87 16.87 12.47
CA LEU A 107 -2.09 16.10 13.71
C LEU A 107 -2.19 14.61 13.41
N GLN A 108 -2.91 14.22 12.35
CA GLN A 108 -3.00 12.84 11.88
C GLN A 108 -1.62 12.29 11.50
N ALA A 109 -0.82 13.03 10.72
CA ALA A 109 0.54 12.62 10.34
C ALA A 109 1.43 12.41 11.55
N LEU A 110 1.33 13.28 12.56
CA LEU A 110 2.07 13.16 13.81
C LEU A 110 1.68 11.87 14.56
N LEU A 111 0.38 11.61 14.70
CA LEU A 111 -0.11 10.41 15.39
C LEU A 111 0.31 9.12 14.69
N ILE A 112 0.23 9.07 13.35
CA ILE A 112 0.66 7.91 12.56
C ILE A 112 2.18 7.69 12.72
N THR A 113 2.97 8.75 12.64
CA THR A 113 4.43 8.67 12.81
C THR A 113 4.82 8.19 14.20
N LEU A 114 4.18 8.74 15.24
CA LEU A 114 4.40 8.28 16.61
C LEU A 114 3.98 6.83 16.82
N GLY A 115 2.83 6.42 16.26
CA GLY A 115 2.36 5.04 16.31
C GLY A 115 3.35 4.08 15.64
N ASN A 116 3.88 4.44 14.49
CA ASN A 116 4.87 3.62 13.79
C ASN A 116 6.19 3.50 14.55
N LEU A 117 6.68 4.59 15.14
CA LEU A 117 7.95 4.60 15.85
C LEU A 117 7.84 3.97 17.25
N LEU A 118 6.77 4.28 18.01
CA LEU A 118 6.66 3.87 19.42
C LEU A 118 5.93 2.53 19.56
N TYR A 119 4.91 2.27 18.76
CA TYR A 119 4.05 1.08 18.90
C TYR A 119 4.50 -0.07 18.01
N ILE A 120 4.73 0.19 16.72
CA ILE A 120 5.20 -0.82 15.78
C ILE A 120 6.71 -1.04 15.92
N GLY A 121 7.46 -0.03 16.35
CA GLY A 121 8.89 -0.11 16.52
C GLY A 121 9.64 -0.28 15.19
N ILE A 122 9.21 0.44 14.15
CA ILE A 122 9.86 0.38 12.84
C ILE A 122 11.32 0.80 12.92
N GLN A 123 12.18 0.13 12.14
CA GLN A 123 13.58 0.52 12.01
C GLN A 123 13.68 1.78 11.14
N CYS A 124 13.84 2.93 11.79
CA CYS A 124 14.01 4.19 11.09
C CYS A 124 15.36 4.81 11.46
N TYR A 125 16.22 5.06 10.47
CA TYR A 125 17.54 5.64 10.68
C TYR A 125 17.45 7.11 11.09
N HIS A 126 16.49 7.85 10.51
CA HIS A 126 16.24 9.27 10.79
C HIS A 126 14.76 9.52 11.10
N PRO A 127 14.33 9.40 12.37
CA PRO A 127 12.92 9.57 12.75
C PRO A 127 12.35 10.95 12.39
N PHE A 128 13.15 11.99 12.51
CA PHE A 128 12.74 13.35 12.15
C PHE A 128 12.45 13.48 10.64
N LEU A 129 13.32 12.93 9.79
CA LEU A 129 13.11 12.94 8.33
C LEU A 129 11.88 12.15 7.93
N TYR A 130 11.64 11.03 8.60
CA TYR A 130 10.44 10.22 8.42
C TYR A 130 9.18 11.02 8.76
N TRP A 131 9.17 11.72 9.91
CA TRP A 131 8.05 12.59 10.28
C TRP A 131 7.83 13.71 9.25
N VAL A 132 8.88 14.39 8.80
CA VAL A 132 8.78 15.45 7.77
C VAL A 132 8.20 14.89 6.47
N ALA A 133 8.62 13.71 6.04
CA ALA A 133 8.07 13.05 4.85
C ALA A 133 6.57 12.74 5.00
N CYS A 134 6.16 12.21 6.16
CA CYS A 134 4.75 11.95 6.48
C CYS A 134 3.93 13.24 6.52
N ALA A 135 4.46 14.31 7.14
CA ALA A 135 3.81 15.61 7.23
C ALA A 135 3.63 16.25 5.84
N PHE A 136 4.64 16.15 4.98
CA PHE A 136 4.56 16.62 3.60
C PHE A 136 3.56 15.80 2.78
N SER A 137 3.57 14.49 2.89
CA SER A 137 2.59 13.63 2.22
C SER A 137 1.16 13.92 2.67
N SER A 138 0.95 14.10 3.97
CA SER A 138 -0.35 14.51 4.52
C SER A 138 -0.81 15.86 3.97
N PHE A 139 0.09 16.84 3.87
CA PHE A 139 -0.20 18.13 3.26
C PHE A 139 -0.68 17.97 1.82
N VAL A 140 0.04 17.21 1.00
CA VAL A 140 -0.29 16.98 -0.40
C VAL A 140 -1.66 16.28 -0.54
N PHE A 141 -1.90 15.23 0.23
CA PHE A 141 -3.15 14.47 0.15
C PHE A 141 -4.36 15.27 0.64
N THR A 142 -4.24 15.97 1.76
CA THR A 142 -5.33 16.80 2.27
C THR A 142 -5.63 17.97 1.33
N PHE A 143 -4.59 18.59 0.75
CA PHE A 143 -4.76 19.67 -0.22
C PHE A 143 -5.41 19.17 -1.51
N PHE A 144 -4.98 18.02 -2.01
CA PHE A 144 -5.53 17.39 -3.20
C PHE A 144 -7.01 17.03 -3.01
N MET A 145 -7.35 16.33 -1.92
CA MET A 145 -8.71 15.94 -1.61
C MET A 145 -9.62 17.13 -1.37
N TYR A 146 -9.14 18.13 -0.63
CA TYR A 146 -9.88 19.36 -0.41
C TYR A 146 -10.17 20.11 -1.72
N SER A 147 -9.17 20.27 -2.59
CA SER A 147 -9.32 20.94 -3.88
C SER A 147 -10.29 20.21 -4.79
N LEU A 148 -10.22 18.88 -4.81
CA LEU A 148 -11.10 18.02 -5.61
C LEU A 148 -12.56 18.14 -5.15
N THR A 149 -12.78 18.13 -3.83
CA THR A 149 -14.12 18.27 -3.24
C THR A 149 -14.68 19.68 -3.41
N VAL A 150 -13.86 20.71 -3.29
CA VAL A 150 -14.30 22.11 -3.56
C VAL A 150 -14.67 22.31 -5.03
N ALA A 151 -13.95 21.67 -5.95
CA ALA A 151 -14.20 21.79 -7.39
C ALA A 151 -15.44 21.00 -7.87
N PHE A 152 -15.63 19.78 -7.37
CA PHE A 152 -16.62 18.82 -7.88
C PHE A 152 -17.66 18.39 -6.84
N GLY A 153 -17.56 18.84 -5.59
CA GLY A 153 -18.45 18.42 -4.50
C GLY A 153 -18.36 16.92 -4.25
N ASN A 154 -19.49 16.25 -4.07
CA ASN A 154 -19.56 14.80 -3.79
C ASN A 154 -18.92 13.93 -4.90
N ILE A 155 -18.91 14.42 -6.16
CA ILE A 155 -18.22 13.75 -7.26
C ILE A 155 -16.70 13.76 -7.02
N GLY A 156 -16.17 14.83 -6.43
CA GLY A 156 -14.77 14.94 -6.07
C GLY A 156 -14.36 13.91 -5.02
N GLU A 157 -15.19 13.65 -4.02
CA GLU A 157 -14.96 12.60 -3.03
C GLU A 157 -14.95 11.22 -3.69
N ALA A 158 -15.92 10.93 -4.57
CA ALA A 158 -15.98 9.68 -5.31
C ALA A 158 -14.74 9.48 -6.20
N LEU A 159 -14.27 10.53 -6.88
CA LEU A 159 -13.03 10.48 -7.65
C LEU A 159 -11.82 10.19 -6.76
N GLY A 160 -11.75 10.78 -5.57
CA GLY A 160 -10.69 10.50 -4.61
C GLY A 160 -10.66 9.04 -4.17
N ILE A 161 -11.82 8.41 -3.96
CA ILE A 161 -11.93 6.98 -3.65
C ILE A 161 -11.45 6.11 -4.82
N VAL A 162 -11.90 6.42 -6.05
CA VAL A 162 -11.49 5.68 -7.24
C VAL A 162 -9.96 5.75 -7.45
N LEU A 163 -9.38 6.94 -7.29
CA LEU A 163 -7.93 7.13 -7.36
C LEU A 163 -7.19 6.34 -6.28
N LEU A 164 -7.71 6.33 -5.04
CA LEU A 164 -7.15 5.53 -3.95
C LEU A 164 -7.10 4.04 -4.35
N VAL A 165 -8.23 3.50 -4.83
CA VAL A 165 -8.32 2.08 -5.22
C VAL A 165 -7.34 1.75 -6.33
N ILE A 166 -7.25 2.60 -7.37
CA ILE A 166 -6.30 2.41 -8.48
C ILE A 166 -4.86 2.43 -7.98
N GLN A 167 -4.52 3.35 -7.06
CA GLN A 167 -3.18 3.44 -6.50
C GLN A 167 -2.83 2.24 -5.63
N VAL A 168 -3.73 1.80 -4.75
CA VAL A 168 -3.50 0.62 -3.89
C VAL A 168 -3.29 -0.63 -4.74
N ALA A 169 -4.13 -0.82 -5.77
CA ALA A 169 -4.00 -1.97 -6.67
C ALA A 169 -2.76 -1.89 -7.57
N GLY A 170 -2.38 -0.68 -8.00
CA GLY A 170 -1.28 -0.46 -8.96
C GLY A 170 0.10 -0.26 -8.33
N SER A 171 0.19 -0.01 -7.02
CA SER A 171 1.46 0.30 -6.35
C SER A 171 2.37 -0.92 -6.13
N GLY A 172 1.87 -2.14 -6.33
CA GLY A 172 2.66 -3.36 -6.06
C GLY A 172 2.90 -3.63 -4.57
N GLY A 173 2.33 -2.83 -3.67
CA GLY A 173 2.53 -2.97 -2.22
C GLY A 173 1.83 -4.18 -1.61
N THR A 174 0.80 -4.70 -2.27
CA THR A 174 0.05 -5.89 -1.85
C THR A 174 0.41 -7.13 -2.64
N PHE A 175 0.65 -6.99 -3.94
CA PHE A 175 1.01 -8.09 -4.85
C PHE A 175 2.11 -7.65 -5.81
N PRO A 176 3.03 -8.56 -6.22
CA PRO A 176 4.01 -8.28 -7.25
C PRO A 176 3.32 -7.85 -8.56
N ILE A 177 3.90 -6.87 -9.23
CA ILE A 177 3.31 -6.24 -10.43
C ILE A 177 3.18 -7.24 -11.58
N GLU A 178 4.05 -8.25 -11.61
CA GLU A 178 4.08 -9.30 -12.61
C GLU A 178 2.81 -10.19 -12.59
N VAL A 179 2.13 -10.25 -11.45
CA VAL A 179 0.90 -11.04 -11.26
C VAL A 179 -0.36 -10.24 -11.60
N LEU A 180 -0.24 -8.92 -11.75
CA LEU A 180 -1.37 -8.05 -12.06
C LEU A 180 -1.73 -8.07 -13.55
N PRO A 181 -3.02 -7.87 -13.91
CA PRO A 181 -3.46 -7.74 -15.30
C PRO A 181 -2.67 -6.67 -16.08
N ASN A 182 -2.48 -6.88 -17.39
CA ASN A 182 -1.70 -5.99 -18.26
C ASN A 182 -2.09 -4.51 -18.15
N ALA A 183 -3.35 -4.19 -17.87
CA ALA A 183 -3.82 -2.83 -17.68
C ALA A 183 -3.09 -2.13 -16.51
N TYR A 184 -2.89 -2.83 -15.39
CA TYR A 184 -2.19 -2.29 -14.22
C TYR A 184 -0.68 -2.16 -14.47
N GLN A 185 -0.08 -3.05 -15.24
CA GLN A 185 1.34 -2.96 -15.63
C GLN A 185 1.62 -1.74 -16.52
N ILE A 186 0.66 -1.34 -17.34
CA ILE A 186 0.76 -0.12 -18.15
C ILE A 186 0.60 1.12 -17.27
N ILE A 187 -0.42 1.12 -16.39
CA ILE A 187 -0.71 2.24 -15.49
C ILE A 187 0.42 2.47 -14.49
N TYR A 188 1.09 1.40 -14.03
CA TYR A 188 2.21 1.47 -13.10
C TYR A 188 3.35 2.40 -13.57
N ARG A 189 3.60 2.46 -14.89
CA ARG A 189 4.62 3.37 -15.45
C ARG A 189 4.28 4.85 -15.28
N PHE A 190 3.03 5.16 -15.06
CA PHE A 190 2.52 6.53 -14.83
C PHE A 190 2.27 6.84 -13.35
N LEU A 191 2.19 5.81 -12.50
CA LEU A 191 2.12 5.96 -11.06
C LEU A 191 3.52 6.23 -10.54
N LEU A 192 3.72 7.43 -10.02
CA LEU A 192 4.96 7.91 -9.40
C LEU A 192 5.13 7.28 -8.00
N PHE A 193 5.45 5.99 -7.95
CA PHE A 193 5.87 5.30 -6.72
C PHE A 193 7.13 4.51 -6.95
#